data_18ec0f28ddb55c2b1cb33427597f0cfd
#
_entry.id   18ec0f28ddb55c2b1cb33427597f0cfd
#
_cell.length_a   1.000
_cell.length_b   1.000
_cell.length_c   1.000
_cell.angle_alpha   90.00
_cell.angle_beta   90.00
_cell.angle_gamma   90.00
#
_symmetry.space_group_name_H-M   'P 1'
#
loop_
_entity.id
_entity.type
_entity.pdbx_description
1 polymer ?
#
loop_
_entity_poly.entity_id
_entity_poly.type
_entity_poly.pdbx_seq_one_letter_code
_entity_poly.pdbx_strand_id
1 'polypeptide(L)'
;MQKARGNLLYPPPLPEALHDHFDDGKLTEIRDILMGELWLCSGQSNMEMPMKGFKNQPVENSNTDVMNSRNPQLRLFTVKRTSSFTPKTDVVGTWQEAVPATVREFSATAYYFGRMIQQQLNIPWA
;
A
#
# COMPACT_ATOMS: atom_id res chain seq x y z
N MET A 1 -1.87 -2.32 14.26
CA MET A 1 -1.85 -2.86 12.88
C MET A 1 -2.36 -4.29 12.86
N GLN A 2 -3.17 -4.63 11.90
CA GLN A 2 -3.73 -5.98 11.76
C GLN A 2 -3.34 -6.53 10.38
N LYS A 3 -2.83 -7.76 10.35
CA LYS A 3 -2.48 -8.47 9.13
C LYS A 3 -3.74 -9.04 8.48
N ALA A 4 -4.02 -8.66 7.25
CA ALA A 4 -5.07 -9.31 6.47
C ALA A 4 -4.58 -10.68 5.97
N ARG A 5 -5.31 -11.76 6.26
CA ARG A 5 -4.99 -13.11 5.78
C ARG A 5 -5.91 -13.45 4.61
N GLY A 6 -5.33 -13.51 3.42
CA GLY A 6 -5.93 -14.19 2.29
C GLY A 6 -5.27 -15.57 2.11
N ASN A 7 -6.05 -16.65 2.03
CA ASN A 7 -5.53 -17.98 1.74
C ASN A 7 -5.35 -18.16 0.22
N LEU A 8 -4.29 -17.60 -0.32
CA LEU A 8 -3.80 -17.95 -1.65
C LEU A 8 -2.56 -18.84 -1.46
N LEU A 9 -2.68 -20.11 -1.84
CA LEU A 9 -1.56 -21.06 -1.88
C LEU A 9 -0.75 -20.82 -3.17
N TYR A 10 0.13 -19.82 -3.14
CA TYR A 10 1.10 -19.58 -4.21
C TYR A 10 2.52 -19.92 -3.74
N PRO A 11 3.42 -20.32 -4.65
CA PRO A 11 4.83 -20.54 -4.35
C PRO A 11 5.50 -19.23 -3.85
N PRO A 12 6.69 -19.31 -3.27
CA PRO A 12 7.38 -18.15 -2.73
C PRO A 12 7.52 -17.03 -3.75
N PRO A 13 7.49 -15.76 -3.32
CA PRO A 13 7.37 -14.61 -4.21
C PRO A 13 8.51 -14.53 -5.21
N LEU A 14 8.15 -14.38 -6.47
CA LEU A 14 9.09 -13.96 -7.51
C LEU A 14 9.27 -12.43 -7.40
N PRO A 15 10.47 -11.90 -7.63
CA PRO A 15 10.73 -10.47 -7.50
C PRO A 15 10.12 -9.60 -8.62
N GLU A 16 9.46 -10.22 -9.60
CA GLU A 16 8.88 -9.53 -10.76
C GLU A 16 7.36 -9.52 -10.69
N ALA A 17 6.77 -8.45 -11.26
CA ALA A 17 5.32 -8.35 -11.37
C ALA A 17 4.77 -9.48 -12.27
N LEU A 18 3.78 -10.19 -11.77
CA LEU A 18 3.14 -11.28 -12.49
C LEU A 18 2.03 -10.76 -13.40
N HIS A 19 1.80 -11.50 -14.46
CA HIS A 19 0.62 -11.38 -15.32
C HIS A 19 -0.21 -12.65 -15.19
N ASP A 20 -1.49 -12.50 -14.93
CA ASP A 20 -2.40 -13.64 -14.84
C ASP A 20 -3.54 -13.52 -15.86
N HIS A 21 -3.92 -14.65 -16.44
CA HIS A 21 -4.96 -14.73 -17.46
C HIS A 21 -6.10 -15.58 -16.92
N PHE A 22 -7.30 -15.03 -16.88
CA PHE A 22 -8.51 -15.74 -16.53
C PHE A 22 -9.41 -15.87 -17.76
N ASP A 23 -9.87 -17.09 -18.07
CA ASP A 23 -10.83 -17.36 -19.13
C ASP A 23 -12.10 -17.96 -18.53
N ASP A 24 -13.10 -17.12 -18.30
CA ASP A 24 -14.45 -17.48 -17.89
C ASP A 24 -15.47 -17.29 -19.03
N GLY A 25 -15.00 -17.43 -20.28
CA GLY A 25 -15.73 -17.12 -21.52
C GLY A 25 -15.42 -15.73 -22.07
N LYS A 26 -14.64 -14.92 -21.34
CA LYS A 26 -14.02 -13.68 -21.78
C LYS A 26 -12.62 -13.60 -21.20
N LEU A 27 -11.63 -13.57 -22.09
CA LEU A 27 -10.23 -13.43 -21.67
C LEU A 27 -10.05 -12.14 -20.86
N THR A 28 -9.73 -12.30 -19.58
CA THR A 28 -9.39 -11.18 -18.68
C THR A 28 -7.92 -11.31 -18.30
N GLU A 29 -7.13 -10.29 -18.60
CA GLU A 29 -5.73 -10.19 -18.23
C GLU A 29 -5.58 -9.22 -17.05
N ILE A 30 -4.95 -9.68 -15.98
CA ILE A 30 -4.56 -8.84 -14.85
C ILE A 30 -3.04 -8.67 -14.89
N ARG A 31 -2.58 -7.44 -14.90
CA ARG A 31 -1.16 -7.07 -14.99
C ARG A 31 -0.68 -6.43 -13.70
N ASP A 32 0.64 -6.41 -13.52
CA ASP A 32 1.29 -5.73 -12.39
C ASP A 32 0.86 -6.30 -11.03
N ILE A 33 0.79 -7.63 -10.94
CA ILE A 33 0.47 -8.34 -9.70
C ILE A 33 1.75 -8.54 -8.90
N LEU A 34 1.75 -8.11 -7.63
CA LEU A 34 2.80 -8.44 -6.67
C LEU A 34 2.27 -9.43 -5.63
N MET A 35 3.05 -10.45 -5.36
CA MET A 35 2.80 -11.38 -4.26
C MET A 35 3.70 -11.02 -3.08
N GLY A 36 3.10 -10.77 -1.92
CA GLY A 36 3.83 -10.34 -0.74
C GLY A 36 2.94 -10.21 0.50
N GLU A 37 3.40 -9.45 1.47
CA GLU A 37 2.66 -9.18 2.70
C GLU A 37 1.68 -8.00 2.50
N LEU A 38 0.46 -8.17 3.02
CA LEU A 38 -0.57 -7.13 3.03
C LEU A 38 -0.87 -6.71 4.47
N TRP A 39 -0.80 -5.41 4.73
CA TRP A 39 -1.04 -4.84 6.06
C TRP A 39 -2.14 -3.80 6.06
N LEU A 40 -3.10 -3.95 6.96
CA LEU A 40 -4.10 -2.94 7.23
C LEU A 40 -3.58 -1.98 8.31
N CYS A 41 -3.31 -0.75 7.91
CA CYS A 41 -2.90 0.33 8.78
C CYS A 41 -4.10 1.19 9.15
N SER A 42 -4.55 1.11 10.41
CA SER A 42 -5.73 1.82 10.90
C SER A 42 -5.45 2.54 12.20
N GLY A 43 -6.15 3.62 12.46
CA GLY A 43 -6.00 4.43 13.67
C GLY A 43 -6.74 5.76 13.54
N GLN A 44 -6.22 6.77 14.23
CA GLN A 44 -6.75 8.13 14.26
C GLN A 44 -5.77 9.12 13.61
N SER A 45 -5.67 10.33 14.14
CA SER A 45 -4.93 11.46 13.57
C SER A 45 -3.48 11.15 13.17
N ASN A 46 -2.76 10.33 13.94
CA ASN A 46 -1.38 9.96 13.59
C ASN A 46 -1.31 9.05 12.36
N MET A 47 -2.34 8.23 12.12
CA MET A 47 -2.42 7.42 10.91
C MET A 47 -2.89 8.23 9.69
N GLU A 48 -3.56 9.35 9.91
CA GLU A 48 -3.99 10.26 8.85
C GLU A 48 -2.91 11.25 8.42
N MET A 49 -1.88 11.50 9.24
CA MET A 49 -0.80 12.44 8.93
C MET A 49 -0.09 12.03 7.64
N PRO A 50 -0.20 12.82 6.56
CA PRO A 50 0.49 12.49 5.31
C PRO A 50 1.99 12.76 5.43
N MET A 51 2.80 12.15 4.56
CA MET A 51 4.25 12.39 4.51
C MET A 51 4.61 13.87 4.33
N LYS A 52 3.82 14.64 3.61
CA LYS A 52 4.00 16.11 3.49
C LYS A 52 3.74 16.88 4.77
N GLY A 53 3.21 16.24 5.80
CA GLY A 53 2.74 16.88 7.03
C GLY A 53 1.42 17.64 6.87
N PHE A 54 0.90 18.14 7.98
CA PHE A 54 -0.16 19.14 8.01
C PHE A 54 0.41 20.55 8.15
N LYS A 55 -0.44 21.57 7.99
CA LYS A 55 -0.04 22.96 8.21
C LYS A 55 0.54 23.14 9.61
N ASN A 56 1.76 23.66 9.70
CA ASN A 56 2.52 23.85 10.94
C ASN A 56 2.88 22.55 11.70
N GLN A 57 2.74 21.39 11.07
CA GLN A 57 3.10 20.09 11.62
C GLN A 57 3.89 19.28 10.58
N PRO A 58 5.17 19.63 10.36
CA PRO A 58 6.00 18.90 9.40
C PRO A 58 6.35 17.50 9.92
N VAL A 59 6.52 16.57 9.01
CA VAL A 59 7.15 15.28 9.31
C VAL A 59 8.66 15.44 9.11
N GLU A 60 9.44 15.04 10.09
CA GLU A 60 10.90 15.13 10.04
C GLU A 60 11.46 14.35 8.85
N ASN A 61 12.43 14.95 8.14
CA ASN A 61 13.09 14.39 6.95
C ASN A 61 12.17 14.03 5.78
N SER A 62 10.87 14.33 5.85
CA SER A 62 9.88 13.88 4.86
C SER A 62 10.21 14.29 3.43
N ASN A 63 10.77 15.47 3.20
CA ASN A 63 11.10 15.92 1.85
C ASN A 63 12.15 15.00 1.20
N THR A 64 13.22 14.68 1.92
CA THR A 64 14.27 13.76 1.45
C THR A 64 13.72 12.35 1.26
N ASP A 65 12.93 11.86 2.21
CA ASP A 65 12.34 10.53 2.15
C ASP A 65 11.33 10.39 0.99
N VAL A 66 10.53 11.42 0.74
CA VAL A 66 9.61 11.47 -0.40
C VAL A 66 10.38 11.47 -1.71
N MET A 67 11.42 12.28 -1.85
CA MET A 67 12.23 12.31 -3.08
C MET A 67 12.87 10.96 -3.40
N ASN A 68 13.24 10.19 -2.38
CA ASN A 68 13.88 8.87 -2.51
C ASN A 68 12.89 7.71 -2.36
N SER A 69 11.59 7.94 -2.48
CA SER A 69 10.55 6.96 -2.15
C SER A 69 10.24 5.96 -3.26
N ARG A 70 10.82 6.09 -4.47
CA ARG A 70 10.51 5.17 -5.56
C ARG A 70 10.85 3.73 -5.19
N ASN A 71 9.82 2.89 -5.10
CA ASN A 71 9.95 1.48 -4.81
C ASN A 71 8.81 0.68 -5.47
N PRO A 72 9.09 -0.05 -6.57
CA PRO A 72 8.07 -0.83 -7.27
C PRO A 72 7.54 -2.04 -6.48
N GLN A 73 8.25 -2.46 -5.43
CA GLN A 73 7.82 -3.56 -4.57
C GLN A 73 6.97 -3.10 -3.37
N LEU A 74 6.74 -1.80 -3.23
CA LEU A 74 5.87 -1.23 -2.20
C LEU A 74 4.62 -0.65 -2.87
N ARG A 75 3.46 -1.18 -2.50
CA ARG A 75 2.16 -0.70 -2.98
C ARG A 75 1.41 0.02 -1.87
N LEU A 76 0.70 1.04 -2.25
CA LEU A 76 -0.04 1.90 -1.34
C LEU A 76 -1.52 1.89 -1.71
N PHE A 77 -2.39 1.74 -0.71
CA PHE A 77 -3.82 1.85 -0.90
C PHE A 77 -4.42 2.72 0.19
N THR A 78 -5.03 3.83 -0.19
CA THR A 78 -5.73 4.68 0.76
C THR A 78 -7.23 4.48 0.62
N VAL A 79 -7.86 3.97 1.67
CA VAL A 79 -9.32 3.83 1.72
C VAL A 79 -9.93 5.22 1.81
N LYS A 80 -10.87 5.53 0.90
CA LYS A 80 -11.62 6.78 0.95
C LYS A 80 -12.43 6.84 2.26
N ARG A 81 -12.23 7.91 3.02
CA ARG A 81 -12.93 8.15 4.28
C ARG A 81 -14.44 8.27 4.03
N THR A 82 -15.19 7.43 4.70
CA THR A 82 -16.67 7.41 4.64
C THR A 82 -17.23 6.84 5.93
N SER A 83 -18.41 7.25 6.32
CA SER A 83 -19.16 6.69 7.44
C SER A 83 -20.37 5.91 6.93
N SER A 84 -20.72 4.83 7.61
CA SER A 84 -21.89 4.02 7.30
C SER A 84 -22.49 3.45 8.58
N PHE A 85 -23.81 3.39 8.64
CA PHE A 85 -24.54 2.73 9.75
C PHE A 85 -24.55 1.20 9.63
N THR A 86 -24.18 0.67 8.47
CA THR A 86 -24.13 -0.78 8.21
C THR A 86 -22.73 -1.18 7.76
N PRO A 87 -22.27 -2.40 8.11
CA PRO A 87 -21.03 -2.95 7.56
C PRO A 87 -21.04 -2.90 6.03
N LYS A 88 -19.91 -2.56 5.44
CA LYS A 88 -19.69 -2.58 4.00
C LYS A 88 -18.82 -3.76 3.62
N THR A 89 -19.11 -4.35 2.46
CA THR A 89 -18.35 -5.47 1.89
C THR A 89 -17.27 -5.00 0.93
N ASP A 90 -17.26 -3.71 0.59
CA ASP A 90 -16.32 -3.12 -0.35
C ASP A 90 -15.86 -1.73 0.09
N VAL A 91 -14.72 -1.29 -0.40
CA VAL A 91 -14.10 0.00 -0.10
C VAL A 91 -13.72 0.74 -1.39
N VAL A 92 -13.74 2.07 -1.32
CA VAL A 92 -13.31 2.92 -2.44
C VAL A 92 -11.86 3.31 -2.23
N GLY A 93 -11.02 3.02 -3.20
CA GLY A 93 -9.61 3.37 -3.22
C GLY A 93 -8.96 2.89 -4.52
N THR A 94 -7.67 3.15 -4.65
CA THR A 94 -6.88 2.73 -5.81
C THR A 94 -5.50 2.30 -5.34
N TRP A 95 -5.02 1.17 -5.84
CA TRP A 95 -3.65 0.72 -5.66
C TRP A 95 -2.69 1.65 -6.40
N GLN A 96 -1.62 2.02 -5.75
CA GLN A 96 -0.60 2.91 -6.28
C GLN A 96 0.79 2.38 -5.96
N GLU A 97 1.71 2.55 -6.88
CA GLU A 97 3.14 2.32 -6.63
C GLU A 97 3.69 3.41 -5.69
N ALA A 98 4.65 3.04 -4.84
CA ALA A 98 5.38 4.02 -4.03
C ALA A 98 6.31 4.84 -4.93
N VAL A 99 5.87 6.05 -5.25
CA VAL A 99 6.63 7.08 -5.96
C VAL A 99 6.49 8.42 -5.22
N PRO A 100 7.33 9.42 -5.46
CA PRO A 100 7.27 10.70 -4.75
C PRO A 100 5.88 11.34 -4.71
N ALA A 101 5.13 11.28 -5.80
CA ALA A 101 3.80 11.86 -5.89
C ALA A 101 2.77 11.15 -4.99
N THR A 102 2.79 9.82 -4.93
CA THR A 102 1.86 9.01 -4.14
C THR A 102 2.26 8.98 -2.67
N VAL A 103 3.55 8.78 -2.37
CA VAL A 103 4.08 8.74 -1.01
C VAL A 103 3.87 10.07 -0.28
N ARG A 104 4.01 11.20 -0.95
CA ARG A 104 3.79 12.53 -0.38
C ARG A 104 2.42 12.68 0.28
N GLU A 105 1.40 12.09 -0.29
CA GLU A 105 0.00 12.15 0.18
C GLU A 105 -0.38 10.98 1.09
N PHE A 106 0.44 9.95 1.17
CA PHE A 106 0.17 8.75 1.95
C PHE A 106 0.50 8.94 3.43
N SER A 107 -0.09 8.12 4.32
CA SER A 107 0.18 8.12 5.76
C SER A 107 1.67 7.97 6.06
N ALA A 108 2.25 8.91 6.78
CA ALA A 108 3.66 8.85 7.18
C ALA A 108 3.96 7.62 8.04
N THR A 109 3.14 7.36 9.04
CA THR A 109 3.29 6.19 9.93
C THR A 109 3.23 4.88 9.16
N ALA A 110 2.25 4.73 8.27
CA ALA A 110 2.12 3.53 7.45
C ALA A 110 3.28 3.38 6.46
N TYR A 111 3.69 4.48 5.82
CA TYR A 111 4.80 4.46 4.87
C TYR A 111 6.13 4.07 5.53
N TYR A 112 6.50 4.70 6.65
CA TYR A 112 7.74 4.36 7.34
C TYR A 112 7.76 2.92 7.85
N PHE A 113 6.63 2.45 8.38
CA PHE A 113 6.48 1.05 8.77
C PHE A 113 6.66 0.11 7.57
N GLY A 114 5.92 0.36 6.49
CA GLY A 114 5.98 -0.47 5.28
C GLY A 114 7.37 -0.50 4.65
N ARG A 115 7.99 0.68 4.51
CA ARG A 115 9.36 0.79 4.00
C ARG A 115 10.35 -0.01 4.83
N MET A 116 10.29 0.12 6.16
CA MET A 116 11.19 -0.60 7.06
C MET A 116 11.02 -2.12 6.94
N ILE A 117 9.80 -2.62 6.97
CA ILE A 117 9.52 -4.06 6.85
C ILE A 117 9.95 -4.59 5.48
N GLN A 118 9.65 -3.87 4.40
CA GLN A 118 10.04 -4.26 3.04
C GLN A 118 11.56 -4.37 2.91
N GLN A 119 12.31 -3.39 3.44
CA GLN A 119 13.75 -3.40 3.42
C GLN A 119 14.37 -4.55 4.24
N GLN A 120 13.75 -4.94 5.34
CA GLN A 120 14.24 -6.03 6.19
C GLN A 120 13.94 -7.41 5.58
N LEU A 121 12.78 -7.59 5.00
CA LEU A 121 12.32 -8.88 4.49
C LEU A 121 12.66 -9.09 3.01
N ASN A 122 12.91 -8.01 2.27
CA ASN A 122 13.16 -8.00 0.82
C ASN A 122 12.07 -8.75 0.02
N ILE A 123 10.82 -8.58 0.40
CA ILE A 123 9.64 -9.13 -0.28
C ILE A 123 8.69 -7.97 -0.66
N PRO A 124 7.83 -8.13 -1.68
CA PRO A 124 6.79 -7.16 -1.98
C PRO A 124 5.88 -6.93 -0.77
N TRP A 125 5.41 -5.68 -0.62
CA TRP A 125 4.67 -5.27 0.56
C TRP A 125 3.59 -4.23 0.22
N ALA A 126 2.43 -4.32 0.88
CA ALA A 126 1.31 -3.41 0.69
C ALA A 126 0.53 -3.14 2.00
#